data_050c62cc92a02e649c44c53db8f893fb
#
_entry.id   050c62cc92a02e649c44c53db8f893fb
#
_cell.length_a   1.000
_cell.length_b   1.000
_cell.length_c   1.000
_cell.angle_alpha   90.00
_cell.angle_beta   90.00
_cell.angle_gamma   90.00
#
_symmetry.space_group_name_H-M   'P 1'
#
loop_
_entity.id
_entity.type
_entity.pdbx_description
1 polymer ?
#
loop_
_entity_poly.entity_id
_entity_poly.type
_entity_poly.pdbx_seq_one_letter_code
_entity_poly.pdbx_strand_id
1 'polypeptide(L)'
;TYIDNTVAMASAEENIEQLQEIVLRVSDKVDVKPPEESMQSISLFEDDKELAKYLPLGLNSEYDSQIKFSPKDLVLVGGRRGSGKSLTCCNLASNVYEGGRSALYFTIEMDSRSILQRICSIATKIPFSRLRNKMLSAQEWNMVGGWWAGRFDGGHELLPEFQKTHDFESFHKALTKLPLHKERQLDVIYDPALTLSKIQSEL
;
A
#
# COMPACT_ATOMS: atom_id res chain seq x y z
N THR A 1 -36.04 26.15 -27.66
CA THR A 1 -34.98 25.12 -27.64
C THR A 1 -33.63 25.64 -28.11
N TYR A 2 -33.57 26.63 -29.03
CA TYR A 2 -32.29 27.22 -29.46
C TYR A 2 -31.72 28.22 -28.45
N ILE A 3 -32.57 28.94 -27.76
CA ILE A 3 -32.19 29.91 -26.70
C ILE A 3 -31.64 29.20 -25.46
N ASP A 4 -32.24 28.07 -25.07
CA ASP A 4 -31.76 27.29 -23.90
C ASP A 4 -30.37 26.74 -24.08
N ASN A 5 -30.01 26.29 -25.30
CA ASN A 5 -28.68 25.80 -25.59
C ASN A 5 -27.62 26.90 -25.58
N THR A 6 -27.97 28.12 -26.00
CA THR A 6 -27.02 29.26 -26.03
C THR A 6 -26.70 29.74 -24.61
N VAL A 7 -27.72 29.78 -23.74
CA VAL A 7 -27.53 30.13 -22.32
C VAL A 7 -26.73 29.05 -21.58
N ALA A 8 -26.99 27.78 -21.87
CA ALA A 8 -26.22 26.69 -21.26
C ALA A 8 -24.76 26.69 -21.71
N MET A 9 -24.49 27.01 -22.99
CA MET A 9 -23.12 27.12 -23.51
C MET A 9 -22.38 28.32 -22.90
N ALA A 10 -23.01 29.49 -22.81
CA ALA A 10 -22.43 30.67 -22.17
C ALA A 10 -22.11 30.44 -20.69
N SER A 11 -22.99 29.76 -19.95
CA SER A 11 -22.75 29.39 -18.57
C SER A 11 -21.64 28.34 -18.40
N ALA A 12 -21.46 27.44 -19.38
CA ALA A 12 -20.38 26.47 -19.38
C ALA A 12 -19.02 27.12 -19.67
N GLU A 13 -18.97 28.11 -20.59
CA GLU A 13 -17.77 28.88 -20.90
C GLU A 13 -17.33 29.71 -19.68
N GLU A 14 -18.24 30.39 -19.01
CA GLU A 14 -17.97 31.18 -17.80
C GLU A 14 -17.43 30.28 -16.66
N ASN A 15 -17.97 29.07 -16.49
CA ASN A 15 -17.48 28.09 -15.52
C ASN A 15 -16.07 27.58 -15.89
N ILE A 16 -15.75 27.40 -17.16
CA ILE A 16 -14.41 27.00 -17.62
C ILE A 16 -13.39 28.11 -17.36
N GLU A 17 -13.73 29.37 -17.61
CA GLU A 17 -12.86 30.51 -17.32
C GLU A 17 -12.59 30.63 -15.80
N GLN A 18 -13.62 30.47 -14.96
CA GLN A 18 -13.46 30.49 -13.50
C GLN A 18 -12.58 29.33 -13.02
N LEU A 19 -12.73 28.13 -13.58
CA LEU A 19 -11.87 26.99 -13.25
C LEU A 19 -10.43 27.22 -13.69
N GLN A 20 -10.21 27.81 -14.87
CA GLN A 20 -8.89 28.15 -15.34
C GLN A 20 -8.21 29.20 -14.43
N GLU A 21 -8.96 30.23 -13.98
CA GLU A 21 -8.44 31.22 -13.05
C GLU A 21 -8.08 30.61 -11.69
N ILE A 22 -8.88 29.67 -11.18
CA ILE A 22 -8.59 28.95 -9.95
C ILE A 22 -7.34 28.09 -10.11
N VAL A 23 -7.21 27.37 -11.22
CA VAL A 23 -6.03 26.53 -11.52
C VAL A 23 -4.77 27.38 -11.59
N LEU A 24 -4.81 28.55 -12.27
CA LEU A 24 -3.70 29.46 -12.33
C LEU A 24 -3.31 30.02 -10.96
N ARG A 25 -4.28 30.41 -10.13
CA ARG A 25 -4.04 30.90 -8.77
C ARG A 25 -3.46 29.83 -7.83
N VAL A 26 -3.84 28.56 -8.03
CA VAL A 26 -3.29 27.44 -7.28
C VAL A 26 -1.88 27.12 -7.79
N SER A 27 -1.66 27.16 -9.10
CA SER A 27 -0.33 26.96 -9.72
C SER A 27 0.68 28.02 -9.25
N ASP A 28 0.28 29.27 -9.13
CA ASP A 28 1.15 30.37 -8.64
C ASP A 28 1.47 30.25 -7.13
N LYS A 29 0.63 29.53 -6.36
CA LYS A 29 0.87 29.30 -4.93
C LYS A 29 1.69 28.05 -4.64
N VAL A 30 1.76 27.13 -5.58
CA VAL A 30 2.67 25.99 -5.52
C VAL A 30 3.99 26.45 -6.14
N ASP A 31 4.82 27.08 -5.31
CA ASP A 31 6.20 27.44 -5.64
C ASP A 31 7.00 26.13 -5.76
N VAL A 32 6.77 25.40 -6.85
CA VAL A 32 7.59 24.26 -7.24
C VAL A 32 8.91 24.86 -7.74
N LYS A 33 9.77 25.24 -6.79
CA LYS A 33 11.16 25.51 -7.15
C LYS A 33 11.70 24.23 -7.78
N PRO A 34 12.11 24.28 -9.05
CA PRO A 34 12.85 23.16 -9.59
C PRO A 34 14.05 22.93 -8.67
N PRO A 35 14.41 21.68 -8.38
CA PRO A 35 15.57 21.39 -7.56
C PRO A 35 16.77 22.15 -8.17
N GLU A 36 17.43 22.98 -7.35
CA GLU A 36 18.64 23.70 -7.73
C GLU A 36 19.84 22.72 -7.81
N GLU A 37 19.66 21.62 -8.48
CA GLU A 37 20.75 20.72 -8.82
C GLU A 37 21.43 21.25 -10.08
N SER A 38 22.51 21.99 -9.89
CA SER A 38 23.37 22.33 -11.02
C SER A 38 24.02 21.04 -11.54
N MET A 39 24.21 20.90 -12.86
CA MET A 39 24.92 19.74 -13.44
C MET A 39 26.31 19.52 -12.82
N GLN A 40 26.88 20.52 -12.17
CA GLN A 40 28.19 20.46 -11.50
C GLN A 40 28.12 19.76 -10.14
N SER A 41 26.92 19.63 -9.51
CA SER A 41 26.71 18.95 -8.24
C SER A 41 26.25 17.50 -8.38
N ILE A 42 25.95 17.05 -9.60
CA ILE A 42 25.47 15.68 -9.85
C ILE A 42 26.67 14.74 -9.96
N SER A 43 26.78 13.77 -9.05
CA SER A 43 27.73 12.67 -9.16
C SER A 43 27.26 11.64 -10.18
N LEU A 44 28.20 11.08 -10.95
CA LEU A 44 27.90 9.97 -11.86
C LEU A 44 27.52 8.69 -11.13
N PHE A 45 27.97 8.54 -9.88
CA PHE A 45 27.71 7.35 -9.05
C PHE A 45 26.92 7.74 -7.81
N GLU A 46 25.89 6.96 -7.51
CA GLU A 46 25.13 7.06 -6.28
C GLU A 46 26.00 6.63 -5.09
N ASP A 47 25.80 7.25 -3.94
CA ASP A 47 26.45 6.83 -2.70
C ASP A 47 25.76 5.59 -2.10
N ASP A 48 26.44 4.91 -1.16
CA ASP A 48 25.90 3.71 -0.49
C ASP A 48 24.57 3.99 0.24
N LYS A 49 24.33 5.21 0.68
CA LYS A 49 23.09 5.60 1.36
C LYS A 49 21.93 5.74 0.38
N GLU A 50 22.20 6.18 -0.85
CA GLU A 50 21.20 6.23 -1.91
C GLU A 50 20.89 4.82 -2.42
N LEU A 51 21.91 4.00 -2.63
CA LEU A 51 21.74 2.59 -3.02
C LEU A 51 20.92 1.81 -1.98
N ALA A 52 21.06 2.12 -0.68
CA ALA A 52 20.27 1.50 0.38
C ALA A 52 18.78 1.85 0.36
N LYS A 53 18.37 2.88 -0.37
CA LYS A 53 16.94 3.27 -0.52
C LYS A 53 16.20 2.41 -1.53
N TYR A 54 16.89 1.72 -2.43
CA TYR A 54 16.25 0.86 -3.41
C TYR A 54 15.54 -0.33 -2.76
N LEU A 55 14.39 -0.67 -3.34
CA LEU A 55 13.53 -1.76 -2.87
C LEU A 55 13.69 -2.97 -3.78
N PRO A 56 14.09 -4.14 -3.26
CA PRO A 56 14.01 -5.38 -4.02
C PRO A 56 12.54 -5.77 -4.24
N LEU A 57 12.26 -6.46 -5.33
CA LEU A 57 10.93 -7.03 -5.58
C LEU A 57 10.55 -8.13 -4.59
N GLY A 58 11.56 -8.85 -4.06
CA GLY A 58 11.38 -10.00 -3.20
C GLY A 58 10.77 -11.20 -3.92
N LEU A 59 10.86 -11.25 -5.26
CA LEU A 59 10.34 -12.36 -6.05
C LEU A 59 11.34 -13.50 -6.16
N ASN A 60 12.60 -13.16 -6.46
CA ASN A 60 13.71 -14.09 -6.40
C ASN A 60 15.04 -13.30 -6.41
N SER A 61 16.10 -13.92 -5.88
CA SER A 61 17.41 -13.27 -5.71
C SER A 61 18.06 -12.80 -7.03
N GLU A 62 17.81 -13.48 -8.13
CA GLU A 62 18.37 -13.12 -9.44
C GLU A 62 17.70 -11.84 -9.98
N TYR A 63 16.37 -11.74 -9.91
CA TYR A 63 15.66 -10.51 -10.28
C TYR A 63 16.02 -9.36 -9.36
N ASP A 64 16.08 -9.59 -8.05
CA ASP A 64 16.35 -8.55 -7.06
C ASP A 64 17.78 -8.00 -7.14
N SER A 65 18.72 -8.74 -7.72
CA SER A 65 20.07 -8.26 -7.99
C SER A 65 20.15 -7.29 -9.18
N GLN A 66 19.23 -7.43 -10.14
CA GLN A 66 19.22 -6.67 -11.39
C GLN A 66 18.14 -5.59 -11.43
N ILE A 67 17.01 -5.82 -10.79
CA ILE A 67 15.85 -4.93 -10.81
C ILE A 67 15.55 -4.46 -9.40
N LYS A 68 15.74 -3.19 -9.15
CA LYS A 68 15.45 -2.52 -7.88
C LYS A 68 14.56 -1.33 -8.14
N PHE A 69 13.64 -1.05 -7.23
CA PHE A 69 12.79 0.14 -7.33
C PHE A 69 13.38 1.28 -6.52
N SER A 70 13.47 2.44 -7.14
CA SER A 70 13.71 3.69 -6.45
C SER A 70 12.44 4.12 -5.69
N PRO A 71 12.57 4.83 -4.56
CA PRO A 71 11.41 5.40 -3.85
C PRO A 71 10.53 6.35 -4.68
N LYS A 72 11.03 6.83 -5.82
CA LYS A 72 10.32 7.74 -6.75
C LYS A 72 9.73 7.03 -7.97
N ASP A 73 9.93 5.73 -8.11
CA ASP A 73 9.49 4.99 -9.29
C ASP A 73 7.99 4.75 -9.28
N LEU A 74 7.39 4.92 -10.45
CA LEU A 74 6.04 4.45 -10.74
C LEU A 74 6.12 3.11 -11.47
N VAL A 75 5.66 2.05 -10.81
CA VAL A 75 5.72 0.68 -11.34
C VAL A 75 4.33 0.22 -11.79
N LEU A 76 4.21 -0.18 -13.04
CA LEU A 76 2.97 -0.70 -13.60
C LEU A 76 3.03 -2.23 -13.77
N VAL A 77 2.15 -2.96 -13.07
CA VAL A 77 1.98 -4.40 -13.24
C VAL A 77 0.81 -4.69 -14.18
N GLY A 78 1.12 -5.04 -15.42
CA GLY A 78 0.14 -5.34 -16.47
C GLY A 78 -0.11 -6.83 -16.64
N GLY A 79 -1.33 -7.20 -17.10
CA GLY A 79 -1.65 -8.58 -17.43
C GLY A 79 -3.14 -8.80 -17.69
N ARG A 80 -3.50 -9.94 -18.30
CA ARG A 80 -4.88 -10.33 -18.56
C ARG A 80 -5.63 -10.64 -17.25
N ARG A 81 -6.96 -10.72 -17.31
CA ARG A 81 -7.79 -11.18 -16.19
C ARG A 81 -7.32 -12.58 -15.75
N GLY A 82 -7.15 -12.77 -14.44
CA GLY A 82 -6.68 -14.05 -13.88
C GLY A 82 -5.17 -14.31 -13.97
N SER A 83 -4.35 -13.38 -14.52
CA SER A 83 -2.90 -13.56 -14.64
C SER A 83 -2.11 -13.42 -13.35
N GLY A 84 -2.77 -13.10 -12.23
CA GLY A 84 -2.11 -12.98 -10.92
C GLY A 84 -1.64 -11.57 -10.54
N LYS A 85 -2.03 -10.49 -11.26
CA LYS A 85 -1.65 -9.09 -10.94
C LYS A 85 -1.80 -8.76 -9.46
N SER A 86 -2.99 -8.98 -8.90
CA SER A 86 -3.26 -8.69 -7.48
C SER A 86 -2.41 -9.55 -6.54
N LEU A 87 -2.10 -10.79 -6.94
CA LEU A 87 -1.20 -11.66 -6.17
C LEU A 87 0.24 -11.11 -6.18
N THR A 88 0.70 -10.63 -7.33
CA THR A 88 2.01 -9.95 -7.45
C THR A 88 2.05 -8.71 -6.56
N CYS A 89 1.02 -7.86 -6.57
CA CYS A 89 0.95 -6.69 -5.69
C CYS A 89 0.91 -7.08 -4.20
N CYS A 90 0.19 -8.16 -3.83
CA CYS A 90 0.22 -8.68 -2.46
C CYS A 90 1.60 -9.20 -2.05
N ASN A 91 2.35 -9.86 -2.97
CA ASN A 91 3.72 -10.28 -2.71
C ASN A 91 4.64 -9.08 -2.50
N LEU A 92 4.55 -8.04 -3.33
CA LEU A 92 5.33 -6.82 -3.18
C LEU A 92 5.05 -6.14 -1.84
N ALA A 93 3.78 -5.96 -1.47
CA ALA A 93 3.39 -5.38 -0.19
C ALA A 93 3.89 -6.22 1.00
N SER A 94 3.79 -7.56 0.92
CA SER A 94 4.33 -8.47 1.92
C SER A 94 5.85 -8.32 2.05
N ASN A 95 6.58 -8.33 0.94
CA ASN A 95 8.04 -8.25 0.94
C ASN A 95 8.55 -6.91 1.49
N VAL A 96 7.90 -5.80 1.12
CA VAL A 96 8.20 -4.47 1.67
C VAL A 96 7.99 -4.45 3.18
N TYR A 97 6.86 -4.97 3.64
CA TYR A 97 6.53 -5.04 5.06
C TYR A 97 7.47 -5.95 5.84
N GLU A 98 7.75 -7.17 5.35
CA GLU A 98 8.69 -8.10 5.99
C GLU A 98 10.13 -7.58 5.95
N GLY A 99 10.47 -6.75 4.97
CA GLY A 99 11.72 -6.01 4.88
C GLY A 99 11.86 -4.83 5.86
N GLY A 100 10.89 -4.65 6.77
CA GLY A 100 10.92 -3.63 7.83
C GLY A 100 10.46 -2.24 7.39
N ARG A 101 9.74 -2.12 6.27
CA ARG A 101 9.21 -0.85 5.74
C ARG A 101 7.67 -0.84 5.79
N SER A 102 7.08 0.34 5.71
CA SER A 102 5.64 0.48 5.63
C SER A 102 5.12 0.24 4.21
N ALA A 103 3.94 -0.37 4.10
CA ALA A 103 3.23 -0.58 2.85
C ALA A 103 1.78 -0.14 2.97
N LEU A 104 1.32 0.69 2.03
CA LEU A 104 -0.07 1.12 1.92
C LEU A 104 -0.66 0.52 0.65
N TYR A 105 -1.71 -0.28 0.79
CA TYR A 105 -2.37 -1.00 -0.30
C TYR A 105 -3.79 -0.49 -0.52
N PHE A 106 -4.04 0.13 -1.66
CA PHE A 106 -5.39 0.50 -2.07
C PHE A 106 -6.01 -0.58 -2.96
N THR A 107 -7.26 -0.91 -2.72
CA THR A 107 -8.02 -1.87 -3.51
C THR A 107 -9.42 -1.35 -3.83
N ILE A 108 -9.83 -1.51 -5.09
CA ILE A 108 -11.17 -1.12 -5.58
C ILE A 108 -12.06 -2.33 -5.86
N GLU A 109 -11.49 -3.52 -6.01
CA GLU A 109 -12.20 -4.74 -6.41
C GLU A 109 -12.39 -5.73 -5.24
N MET A 110 -11.36 -5.85 -4.39
CA MET A 110 -11.39 -6.81 -3.27
C MET A 110 -11.41 -6.09 -1.94
N ASP A 111 -12.20 -6.59 -1.00
CA ASP A 111 -12.24 -6.05 0.37
C ASP A 111 -10.90 -6.20 1.10
N SER A 112 -10.67 -5.31 2.08
CA SER A 112 -9.40 -5.25 2.84
C SER A 112 -9.07 -6.57 3.55
N ARG A 113 -10.08 -7.30 4.04
CA ARG A 113 -9.88 -8.59 4.70
C ARG A 113 -9.32 -9.63 3.72
N SER A 114 -9.86 -9.69 2.51
CA SER A 114 -9.38 -10.60 1.46
C SER A 114 -7.94 -10.32 1.06
N ILE A 115 -7.54 -9.06 0.98
CA ILE A 115 -6.16 -8.66 0.70
C ILE A 115 -5.25 -9.05 1.88
N LEU A 116 -5.62 -8.71 3.13
CA LEU A 116 -4.84 -9.07 4.32
C LEU A 116 -4.68 -10.58 4.48
N GLN A 117 -5.71 -11.37 4.18
CA GLN A 117 -5.61 -12.83 4.19
C GLN A 117 -4.63 -13.35 3.15
N ARG A 118 -4.56 -12.74 1.96
CA ARG A 118 -3.57 -13.10 0.92
C ARG A 118 -2.16 -12.76 1.36
N ILE A 119 -1.95 -11.57 1.92
CA ILE A 119 -0.64 -11.15 2.44
C ILE A 119 -0.21 -12.06 3.60
N CYS A 120 -1.10 -12.34 4.54
CA CYS A 120 -0.84 -13.30 5.63
C CYS A 120 -0.48 -14.69 5.09
N SER A 121 -1.20 -15.19 4.09
CA SER A 121 -0.92 -16.48 3.42
C SER A 121 0.48 -16.50 2.80
N ILE A 122 0.90 -15.40 2.18
CA ILE A 122 2.23 -15.25 1.59
C ILE A 122 3.31 -15.24 2.68
N ALA A 123 3.14 -14.43 3.72
CA ALA A 123 4.10 -14.28 4.81
C ALA A 123 4.25 -15.57 5.62
N THR A 124 3.15 -16.24 5.95
CA THR A 124 3.14 -17.45 6.76
C THR A 124 3.36 -18.74 5.97
N LYS A 125 3.34 -18.69 4.62
CA LYS A 125 3.39 -19.86 3.71
C LYS A 125 2.23 -20.85 3.91
N ILE A 126 1.13 -20.41 4.52
CA ILE A 126 -0.09 -21.20 4.71
C ILE A 126 -0.98 -21.03 3.46
N PRO A 127 -1.49 -22.12 2.86
CA PRO A 127 -2.38 -22.01 1.71
C PRO A 127 -3.60 -21.13 2.00
N PHE A 128 -3.89 -20.18 1.09
CA PHE A 128 -4.96 -19.21 1.25
C PHE A 128 -6.32 -19.84 1.55
N SER A 129 -6.64 -20.98 0.92
CA SER A 129 -7.90 -21.70 1.14
C SER A 129 -8.03 -22.21 2.58
N ARG A 130 -6.94 -22.67 3.21
CA ARG A 130 -6.94 -23.13 4.59
C ARG A 130 -7.13 -21.96 5.55
N LEU A 131 -6.44 -20.85 5.31
CA LEU A 131 -6.56 -19.63 6.10
C LEU A 131 -7.98 -19.05 6.00
N ARG A 132 -8.51 -18.92 4.80
CA ARG A 132 -9.85 -18.40 4.54
C ARG A 132 -10.94 -19.23 5.22
N ASN A 133 -10.81 -20.56 5.17
CA ASN A 133 -11.80 -21.50 5.72
C ASN A 133 -11.54 -21.82 7.21
N LYS A 134 -10.54 -21.19 7.84
CA LYS A 134 -10.12 -21.46 9.24
C LYS A 134 -9.76 -22.93 9.50
N MET A 135 -9.30 -23.63 8.46
CA MET A 135 -8.89 -25.04 8.54
C MET A 135 -7.38 -25.13 8.85
N LEU A 136 -7.00 -24.57 9.99
CA LEU A 136 -5.62 -24.44 10.43
C LEU A 136 -5.29 -25.45 11.52
N SER A 137 -4.09 -26.04 11.47
CA SER A 137 -3.51 -26.78 12.58
C SER A 137 -3.11 -25.83 13.73
N ALA A 138 -2.85 -26.36 14.91
CA ALA A 138 -2.38 -25.56 16.05
C ALA A 138 -1.10 -24.76 15.70
N GLN A 139 -0.17 -25.39 15.00
CA GLN A 139 1.05 -24.72 14.55
C GLN A 139 0.75 -23.56 13.57
N GLU A 140 -0.14 -23.76 12.61
CA GLU A 140 -0.53 -22.70 11.66
C GLU A 140 -1.28 -21.57 12.34
N TRP A 141 -2.14 -21.87 13.34
CA TRP A 141 -2.75 -20.84 14.19
C TRP A 141 -1.70 -20.00 14.90
N ASN A 142 -0.66 -20.62 15.45
CA ASN A 142 0.43 -19.91 16.09
C ASN A 142 1.22 -19.03 15.11
N MET A 143 1.44 -19.50 13.89
CA MET A 143 2.10 -18.69 12.84
C MET A 143 1.25 -17.48 12.46
N VAL A 144 -0.05 -17.65 12.25
CA VAL A 144 -0.98 -16.56 11.94
C VAL A 144 -1.07 -15.57 13.10
N GLY A 145 -1.18 -16.07 14.33
CA GLY A 145 -1.21 -15.24 15.54
C GLY A 145 0.07 -14.42 15.70
N GLY A 146 1.24 -15.04 15.50
CA GLY A 146 2.53 -14.36 15.55
C GLY A 146 2.66 -13.26 14.51
N TRP A 147 2.30 -13.55 13.26
CA TRP A 147 2.31 -12.55 12.18
C TRP A 147 1.36 -11.38 12.48
N TRP A 148 0.16 -11.67 12.98
CA TRP A 148 -0.83 -10.65 13.31
C TRP A 148 -0.41 -9.80 14.51
N ALA A 149 0.14 -10.43 15.57
CA ALA A 149 0.67 -9.75 16.75
C ALA A 149 1.83 -8.81 16.43
N GLY A 150 2.69 -9.22 15.49
CA GLY A 150 3.85 -8.42 15.05
C GLY A 150 3.51 -7.08 14.40
N ARG A 151 2.23 -6.76 14.20
CA ARG A 151 1.77 -5.45 13.74
C ARG A 151 1.59 -4.43 14.86
N PHE A 152 1.58 -4.87 16.10
CA PHE A 152 1.25 -4.07 17.28
C PHE A 152 2.43 -4.04 18.26
N ASP A 153 2.70 -2.87 18.83
CA ASP A 153 3.70 -2.73 19.88
C ASP A 153 3.28 -3.53 21.12
N GLY A 154 4.14 -4.44 21.57
CA GLY A 154 3.82 -5.36 22.69
C GLY A 154 2.86 -6.48 22.33
N GLY A 155 2.43 -6.63 21.06
CA GLY A 155 1.47 -7.66 20.65
C GLY A 155 1.92 -9.08 20.90
N HIS A 156 3.22 -9.35 20.90
CA HIS A 156 3.78 -10.68 21.20
C HIS A 156 3.54 -11.13 22.64
N GLU A 157 3.29 -10.23 23.57
CA GLU A 157 2.98 -10.58 24.98
C GLU A 157 1.65 -11.30 25.12
N LEU A 158 0.73 -11.14 24.17
CA LEU A 158 -0.58 -11.79 24.14
C LEU A 158 -0.55 -13.19 23.49
N LEU A 159 0.55 -13.59 22.85
CA LEU A 159 0.67 -14.87 22.16
C LEU A 159 0.53 -16.10 23.08
N PRO A 160 1.07 -16.14 24.31
CA PRO A 160 0.97 -17.33 25.16
C PRO A 160 -0.48 -17.71 25.51
N GLU A 161 -1.37 -16.74 25.64
CA GLU A 161 -2.80 -16.98 25.86
C GLU A 161 -3.50 -17.44 24.59
N PHE A 162 -3.22 -16.78 23.47
CA PHE A 162 -3.74 -17.17 22.17
C PHE A 162 -3.33 -18.60 21.77
N GLN A 163 -2.09 -19.00 22.04
CA GLN A 163 -1.60 -20.34 21.73
C GLN A 163 -2.32 -21.46 22.47
N LYS A 164 -2.93 -21.16 23.63
CA LYS A 164 -3.71 -22.13 24.42
C LYS A 164 -5.13 -22.26 23.89
N THR A 165 -5.72 -21.17 23.45
CA THR A 165 -7.16 -21.11 23.14
C THR A 165 -7.42 -21.15 21.63
N HIS A 166 -6.51 -20.63 20.81
CA HIS A 166 -6.69 -20.35 19.38
C HIS A 166 -7.95 -19.51 19.08
N ASP A 167 -8.44 -18.76 20.07
CA ASP A 167 -9.55 -17.80 19.90
C ASP A 167 -9.02 -16.52 19.28
N PHE A 168 -9.05 -16.48 17.95
CA PHE A 168 -8.55 -15.33 17.18
C PHE A 168 -9.39 -14.07 17.39
N GLU A 169 -10.68 -14.18 17.67
CA GLU A 169 -11.56 -13.03 17.87
C GLU A 169 -11.21 -12.28 19.15
N SER A 170 -11.12 -12.99 20.26
CA SER A 170 -10.68 -12.40 21.54
C SER A 170 -9.26 -11.87 21.47
N PHE A 171 -8.37 -12.59 20.80
CA PHE A 171 -6.99 -12.17 20.58
C PHE A 171 -6.91 -10.88 19.77
N HIS A 172 -7.61 -10.80 18.63
CA HIS A 172 -7.68 -9.59 17.81
C HIS A 172 -8.22 -8.40 18.60
N LYS A 173 -9.30 -8.59 19.35
CA LYS A 173 -9.90 -7.55 20.20
C LYS A 173 -8.94 -7.05 21.29
N ALA A 174 -8.08 -7.92 21.82
CA ALA A 174 -7.04 -7.51 22.75
C ALA A 174 -5.92 -6.71 22.04
N LEU A 175 -5.47 -7.16 20.87
CA LEU A 175 -4.45 -6.48 20.08
C LEU A 175 -4.88 -5.08 19.63
N THR A 176 -6.14 -4.86 19.26
CA THR A 176 -6.64 -3.54 18.84
C THR A 176 -6.61 -2.46 19.92
N LYS A 177 -6.34 -2.84 21.18
CA LYS A 177 -6.10 -1.89 22.26
C LYS A 177 -4.65 -1.42 22.35
N LEU A 178 -3.75 -2.08 21.64
CA LEU A 178 -2.33 -1.75 21.57
C LEU A 178 -2.08 -0.81 20.39
N PRO A 179 -1.05 0.05 20.46
CA PRO A 179 -0.66 0.89 19.34
C PRO A 179 -0.07 0.04 18.22
N LEU A 180 -0.29 0.46 16.97
CA LEU A 180 0.42 -0.09 15.82
C LEU A 180 1.89 0.35 15.85
N HIS A 181 2.78 -0.47 15.30
CA HIS A 181 4.17 -0.08 15.10
C HIS A 181 4.26 1.19 14.26
N LYS A 182 5.00 2.20 14.74
CA LYS A 182 5.14 3.47 14.03
C LYS A 182 6.06 3.39 12.81
N GLU A 183 7.09 2.56 12.90
CA GLU A 183 8.13 2.46 11.86
C GLU A 183 7.77 1.49 10.74
N ARG A 184 6.85 0.56 11.00
CA ARG A 184 6.47 -0.49 10.07
C ARG A 184 4.97 -0.73 10.11
N GLN A 185 4.27 -0.22 9.12
CA GLN A 185 2.82 -0.36 9.02
C GLN A 185 2.44 -1.08 7.71
N LEU A 186 1.41 -1.89 7.78
CA LEU A 186 0.78 -2.48 6.61
C LEU A 186 -0.70 -2.14 6.65
N ASP A 187 -1.10 -1.18 5.82
CA ASP A 187 -2.47 -0.73 5.73
C ASP A 187 -3.10 -1.11 4.42
N VAL A 188 -4.35 -1.56 4.49
CA VAL A 188 -5.13 -1.95 3.32
C VAL A 188 -6.45 -1.19 3.33
N ILE A 189 -6.62 -0.33 2.34
CA ILE A 189 -7.78 0.54 2.19
C ILE A 189 -8.61 0.03 1.01
N TYR A 190 -9.85 -0.39 1.29
CA TYR A 190 -10.83 -0.72 0.27
C TYR A 190 -11.75 0.47 0.02
N ASP A 191 -11.79 0.94 -1.21
CA ASP A 191 -12.73 1.95 -1.65
C ASP A 191 -13.09 1.73 -3.13
N PRO A 192 -14.32 1.30 -3.43
CA PRO A 192 -14.76 1.10 -4.81
C PRO A 192 -14.87 2.41 -5.62
N ALA A 193 -14.89 3.56 -4.94
CA ALA A 193 -14.93 4.90 -5.54
C ALA A 193 -13.61 5.68 -5.29
N LEU A 194 -12.49 4.97 -5.24
CA LEU A 194 -11.18 5.53 -4.96
C LEU A 194 -10.82 6.67 -5.93
N THR A 195 -10.41 7.81 -5.38
CA THR A 195 -9.96 8.98 -6.13
C THR A 195 -8.52 9.33 -5.80
N LEU A 196 -7.86 10.09 -6.68
CA LEU A 196 -6.49 10.58 -6.42
C LEU A 196 -6.42 11.44 -5.16
N SER A 197 -7.42 12.29 -4.92
CA SER A 197 -7.50 13.12 -3.72
C SER A 197 -7.54 12.29 -2.45
N LYS A 198 -8.25 11.15 -2.48
CA LYS A 198 -8.29 10.25 -1.33
C LYS A 198 -6.95 9.55 -1.11
N ILE A 199 -6.28 9.10 -2.18
CA ILE A 199 -4.93 8.54 -2.06
C ILE A 199 -3.98 9.57 -1.43
N GLN A 200 -4.04 10.83 -1.87
CA GLN A 200 -3.20 11.91 -1.34
C GLN A 200 -3.48 12.23 0.13
N SER A 201 -4.72 12.06 0.59
CA SER A 201 -5.07 12.31 2.01
C SER A 201 -4.61 11.23 2.98
N GLU A 202 -4.27 10.05 2.47
CA GLU A 202 -3.82 8.90 3.27
C GLU A 202 -2.29 8.72 3.28
N LEU A 203 -1.57 9.51 2.44
CA LEU A 203 -0.12 9.56 2.37
C LEU A 203 0.46 10.62 3.31
#